data_725654c541d4ea66e4b40f86a5dc1435
#
_entry.id   725654c541d4ea66e4b40f86a5dc1435
#
_cell.length_a   1.000
_cell.length_b   1.000
_cell.length_c   1.000
_cell.angle_alpha   90.00
_cell.angle_beta   90.00
_cell.angle_gamma   90.00
#
_symmetry.space_group_name_H-M   'P 1'
#
loop_
_entity.id
_entity.type
_entity.pdbx_description
1 polymer ?
#
loop_
_entity_poly.entity_id
_entity_poly.type
_entity_poly.pdbx_seq_one_letter_code
_entity_poly.pdbx_strand_id
1 'polypeptide(L)'
;INILNFDNVYLSQTFHRGVKATWIDFTDLKNVSRLCELSTLKTIGVRLRKAHHLVSFVGNGNYHYATLLFLRRLQVPFTLVLFDHHTDMIISPSESLISCGSWVTKAIQSLPLLRKVILVGTADELVKEIPPFFRNKVTVFTQERARRLPWLKHSISASIPTQAIYISIDKD
;
A
#
# COMPACT_ATOMS: atom_id res chain seq x y z
N ILE A 1 13.58 11.24 2.64
CA ILE A 1 12.52 10.50 1.92
C ILE A 1 13.13 9.51 0.93
N ASN A 2 12.44 8.40 0.63
CA ASN A 2 12.76 7.54 -0.50
C ASN A 2 11.88 7.92 -1.69
N ILE A 3 12.43 7.89 -2.90
CA ILE A 3 11.69 8.12 -4.14
C ILE A 3 11.92 6.92 -5.05
N LEU A 4 10.86 6.17 -5.32
CA LEU A 4 10.87 5.03 -6.22
C LEU A 4 10.52 5.54 -7.62
N ASN A 5 11.49 5.54 -8.50
CA ASN A 5 11.32 6.04 -9.86
C ASN A 5 11.01 4.91 -10.82
N PHE A 6 9.73 4.71 -11.13
CA PHE A 6 9.27 3.72 -12.10
C PHE A 6 8.98 4.34 -13.49
N ASP A 7 8.53 5.59 -13.53
CA ASP A 7 7.92 6.22 -14.70
C ASP A 7 8.28 7.70 -14.86
N ASN A 8 9.28 8.18 -14.12
CA ASN A 8 9.76 9.56 -14.14
C ASN A 8 8.72 10.61 -13.67
N VAL A 9 7.60 10.20 -13.06
CA VAL A 9 6.52 11.11 -12.62
C VAL A 9 7.00 12.19 -11.65
N TYR A 10 8.06 11.93 -10.88
CA TYR A 10 8.60 12.86 -9.90
C TYR A 10 9.66 13.82 -10.44
N LEU A 11 10.18 13.62 -11.67
CA LEU A 11 11.25 14.47 -12.21
C LEU A 11 10.79 15.92 -12.42
N SER A 12 9.53 16.12 -12.80
CA SER A 12 8.93 17.45 -12.99
C SER A 12 8.43 18.11 -11.70
N GLN A 13 8.37 17.36 -10.59
CA GLN A 13 7.84 17.85 -9.32
C GLN A 13 8.95 18.47 -8.46
N THR A 14 8.58 19.38 -7.56
CA THR A 14 9.54 20.15 -6.76
C THR A 14 9.55 19.79 -5.28
N PHE A 15 8.61 18.98 -4.79
CA PHE A 15 8.44 18.66 -3.37
C PHE A 15 9.69 18.01 -2.73
N HIS A 16 10.53 17.36 -3.52
CA HIS A 16 11.74 16.70 -3.04
C HIS A 16 12.98 17.64 -3.01
N ARG A 17 12.85 18.87 -3.55
CA ARG A 17 13.95 19.85 -3.53
C ARG A 17 14.19 20.33 -2.10
N GLY A 18 15.46 20.38 -1.68
CA GLY A 18 15.83 20.84 -0.34
C GLY A 18 15.63 19.80 0.78
N VAL A 19 15.17 18.59 0.48
CA VAL A 19 15.10 17.49 1.44
C VAL A 19 16.07 16.36 1.09
N LYS A 20 16.55 15.63 2.09
CA LYS A 20 17.40 14.46 1.87
C LYS A 20 16.57 13.37 1.22
N ALA A 21 16.83 13.08 -0.04
CA ALA A 21 16.11 12.08 -0.84
C ALA A 21 17.06 10.98 -1.33
N THR A 22 16.62 9.72 -1.19
CA THR A 22 17.26 8.56 -1.81
C THR A 22 16.41 8.15 -3.01
N TRP A 23 16.94 8.34 -4.20
CA TRP A 23 16.32 7.89 -5.44
C TRP A 23 16.69 6.44 -5.72
N ILE A 24 15.69 5.64 -6.05
CA ILE A 24 15.84 4.23 -6.40
C ILE A 24 15.18 4.04 -7.77
N ASP A 25 16.00 3.81 -8.78
CA ASP A 25 15.53 3.73 -10.16
C ASP A 25 15.04 2.33 -10.53
N PHE A 26 13.90 2.29 -11.22
CA PHE A 26 13.21 1.11 -11.73
C PHE A 26 12.75 1.30 -13.18
N THR A 27 13.16 2.37 -13.85
CA THR A 27 12.71 2.71 -15.21
C THR A 27 13.15 1.69 -16.26
N ASP A 28 14.16 0.88 -15.96
CA ASP A 28 14.63 -0.23 -16.80
C ASP A 28 13.72 -1.47 -16.71
N LEU A 29 12.85 -1.57 -15.71
CA LEU A 29 11.95 -2.71 -15.54
C LEU A 29 10.76 -2.60 -16.48
N LYS A 30 10.46 -3.70 -17.17
CA LYS A 30 9.31 -3.80 -18.07
C LYS A 30 8.16 -4.55 -17.41
N ASN A 31 6.94 -4.29 -17.89
CA ASN A 31 5.72 -4.99 -17.44
C ASN A 31 5.49 -4.90 -15.92
N VAL A 32 5.78 -3.73 -15.34
CA VAL A 32 5.62 -3.46 -13.90
C VAL A 32 4.48 -2.50 -13.58
N SER A 33 3.85 -1.91 -14.59
CA SER A 33 2.70 -1.01 -14.41
C SER A 33 1.42 -1.83 -14.18
N ARG A 34 0.69 -1.54 -13.11
CA ARG A 34 -0.53 -2.20 -12.63
C ARG A 34 -0.36 -3.66 -12.21
N LEU A 35 0.42 -4.44 -12.93
CA LEU A 35 0.64 -5.86 -12.72
C LEU A 35 2.14 -6.15 -12.75
N CYS A 36 2.61 -7.03 -11.86
CA CYS A 36 4.01 -7.38 -11.75
C CYS A 36 4.17 -8.87 -11.46
N GLU A 37 5.12 -9.51 -12.11
CA GLU A 37 5.52 -10.87 -11.78
C GLU A 37 6.24 -10.91 -10.43
N LEU A 38 6.02 -11.97 -9.64
CA LEU A 38 6.69 -12.13 -8.35
C LEU A 38 8.22 -12.26 -8.49
N SER A 39 8.73 -12.73 -9.63
CA SER A 39 10.15 -12.72 -9.98
C SER A 39 10.71 -11.30 -10.06
N THR A 40 10.01 -10.41 -10.78
CA THR A 40 10.35 -9.01 -10.91
C THR A 40 10.16 -8.26 -9.59
N LEU A 41 9.11 -8.60 -8.82
CA LEU A 41 8.91 -8.06 -7.47
C LEU A 41 10.10 -8.35 -6.54
N LYS A 42 10.73 -9.53 -6.66
CA LYS A 42 11.97 -9.85 -5.93
C LYS A 42 13.12 -8.91 -6.33
N THR A 43 13.26 -8.61 -7.63
CA THR A 43 14.26 -7.67 -8.13
C THR A 43 14.03 -6.26 -7.56
N ILE A 44 12.78 -5.80 -7.56
CA ILE A 44 12.40 -4.54 -6.91
C ILE A 44 12.80 -4.57 -5.43
N GLY A 45 12.49 -5.66 -4.71
CA GLY A 45 12.83 -5.85 -3.30
C GLY A 45 14.33 -5.75 -3.01
N VAL A 46 15.18 -6.28 -3.90
CA VAL A 46 16.64 -6.16 -3.79
C VAL A 46 17.07 -4.69 -3.89
N ARG A 47 16.58 -3.96 -4.86
CA ARG A 47 16.90 -2.53 -5.04
C ARG A 47 16.36 -1.69 -3.88
N LEU A 48 15.20 -2.05 -3.32
CA LEU A 48 14.62 -1.37 -2.16
C LEU A 48 15.45 -1.46 -0.88
N ARG A 49 16.47 -2.32 -0.80
CA ARG A 49 17.41 -2.30 0.35
C ARG A 49 18.07 -0.94 0.54
N LYS A 50 18.15 -0.11 -0.51
CA LYS A 50 18.63 1.27 -0.44
C LYS A 50 17.63 2.22 0.26
N ALA A 51 16.35 1.84 0.38
CA ALA A 51 15.33 2.64 1.04
C ALA A 51 15.51 2.55 2.57
N HIS A 52 15.97 3.63 3.18
CA HIS A 52 16.25 3.71 4.61
C HIS A 52 15.50 4.84 5.34
N HIS A 53 14.71 5.61 4.61
CA HIS A 53 13.86 6.64 5.20
C HIS A 53 12.47 6.10 5.55
N LEU A 54 11.81 6.73 6.53
CA LEU A 54 10.46 6.35 6.97
C LEU A 54 9.37 6.67 5.95
N VAL A 55 9.58 7.71 5.12
CA VAL A 55 8.61 8.14 4.11
C VAL A 55 9.09 7.73 2.73
N SER A 56 8.20 7.11 1.95
CA SER A 56 8.48 6.64 0.60
C SER A 56 7.41 7.11 -0.37
N PHE A 57 7.85 7.64 -1.52
CA PHE A 57 7.01 7.99 -2.65
C PHE A 57 7.16 6.89 -3.71
N VAL A 58 6.07 6.25 -4.09
CA VAL A 58 6.08 4.96 -4.82
C VAL A 58 5.77 5.11 -6.31
N GLY A 59 5.61 6.33 -6.82
CA GLY A 59 5.14 6.59 -8.18
C GLY A 59 3.64 6.92 -8.19
N ASN A 60 2.96 6.61 -9.29
CA ASN A 60 1.51 6.65 -9.36
C ASN A 60 0.89 5.35 -8.81
N GLY A 61 -0.44 5.29 -8.65
CA GLY A 61 -1.17 4.14 -8.08
C GLY A 61 -0.89 2.79 -8.76
N ASN A 62 -0.45 2.79 -10.04
CA ASN A 62 -0.09 1.56 -10.75
C ASN A 62 1.02 0.75 -10.06
N TYR A 63 1.84 1.37 -9.21
CA TYR A 63 2.96 0.72 -8.52
C TYR A 63 2.67 0.49 -7.03
N HIS A 64 1.42 0.71 -6.59
CA HIS A 64 1.01 0.59 -5.18
C HIS A 64 1.36 -0.78 -4.57
N TYR A 65 1.39 -1.85 -5.36
CA TYR A 65 1.80 -3.19 -4.93
C TYR A 65 3.23 -3.24 -4.33
N ALA A 66 4.09 -2.27 -4.64
CA ALA A 66 5.44 -2.20 -4.06
C ALA A 66 5.41 -1.95 -2.55
N THR A 67 4.31 -1.43 -2.01
CA THR A 67 4.05 -1.28 -0.57
C THR A 67 4.20 -2.61 0.16
N LEU A 68 3.82 -3.73 -0.44
CA LEU A 68 4.02 -5.07 0.15
C LEU A 68 5.48 -5.32 0.56
N LEU A 69 6.45 -4.81 -0.21
CA LEU A 69 7.87 -5.00 0.08
C LEU A 69 8.33 -4.21 1.33
N PHE A 70 7.73 -3.06 1.60
CA PHE A 70 7.98 -2.31 2.82
C PHE A 70 7.35 -3.00 4.03
N LEU A 71 6.11 -3.50 3.89
CA LEU A 71 5.44 -4.25 4.96
C LEU A 71 6.23 -5.50 5.38
N ARG A 72 6.87 -6.20 4.44
CA ARG A 72 7.73 -7.38 4.70
C ARG A 72 8.93 -7.08 5.59
N ARG A 73 9.32 -5.81 5.72
CA ARG A 73 10.47 -5.38 6.53
C ARG A 73 10.10 -5.15 8.00
N LEU A 74 8.82 -5.09 8.32
CA LEU A 74 8.35 -4.90 9.69
C LEU A 74 8.55 -6.20 10.49
N GLN A 75 9.18 -6.08 11.65
CA GLN A 75 9.53 -7.20 12.53
C GLN A 75 8.66 -7.23 13.81
N VAL A 76 7.63 -6.39 13.87
CA VAL A 76 6.70 -6.30 15.00
C VAL A 76 5.26 -6.39 14.50
N PRO A 77 4.29 -6.82 15.33
CA PRO A 77 2.88 -6.79 14.98
C PRO A 77 2.45 -5.36 14.62
N PHE A 78 1.77 -5.21 13.49
CA PHE A 78 1.38 -3.89 12.97
C PHE A 78 -0.02 -3.89 12.39
N THR A 79 -0.58 -2.68 12.28
CA THR A 79 -1.82 -2.36 11.57
C THR A 79 -1.48 -1.58 10.30
N LEU A 80 -2.05 -1.99 9.18
CA LEU A 80 -2.05 -1.21 7.94
C LEU A 80 -3.24 -0.26 7.96
N VAL A 81 -3.00 1.04 7.83
CA VAL A 81 -4.02 2.05 7.58
C VAL A 81 -3.83 2.52 6.13
N LEU A 82 -4.79 2.19 5.28
CA LEU A 82 -4.77 2.49 3.85
C LEU A 82 -5.83 3.56 3.55
N PHE A 83 -5.38 4.71 3.07
CA PHE A 83 -6.23 5.77 2.51
C PHE A 83 -6.27 5.57 1.00
N ASP A 84 -7.44 5.15 0.50
CA ASP A 84 -7.58 4.75 -0.90
C ASP A 84 -9.07 4.72 -1.28
N HIS A 85 -9.36 5.05 -2.53
CA HIS A 85 -10.68 4.88 -3.10
C HIS A 85 -11.00 3.40 -3.39
N HIS A 86 -9.97 2.59 -3.63
CA HIS A 86 -10.05 1.15 -3.89
C HIS A 86 -9.86 0.32 -2.62
N THR A 87 -10.14 -0.97 -2.70
CA THR A 87 -9.87 -1.91 -1.60
C THR A 87 -8.47 -2.49 -1.67
N ASP A 88 -7.91 -2.57 -2.87
CA ASP A 88 -6.70 -3.33 -3.21
C ASP A 88 -6.74 -4.78 -2.74
N MET A 89 -7.97 -5.33 -2.66
CA MET A 89 -8.25 -6.67 -2.13
C MET A 89 -8.86 -7.62 -3.15
N ILE A 90 -8.77 -7.31 -4.44
CA ILE A 90 -9.17 -8.28 -5.47
C ILE A 90 -8.25 -9.50 -5.43
N ILE A 91 -8.77 -10.63 -5.92
CA ILE A 91 -7.97 -11.85 -6.05
C ILE A 91 -7.08 -11.71 -7.30
N SER A 92 -5.78 -11.99 -7.14
CA SER A 92 -4.86 -11.96 -8.27
C SER A 92 -5.25 -13.02 -9.31
N PRO A 93 -5.15 -12.73 -10.62
CA PRO A 93 -5.48 -13.69 -11.70
C PRO A 93 -4.54 -14.91 -11.73
N SER A 94 -3.39 -14.82 -11.08
CA SER A 94 -2.43 -15.92 -10.94
C SER A 94 -1.63 -15.79 -9.64
N GLU A 95 -1.19 -16.93 -9.09
CA GLU A 95 -0.31 -16.96 -7.93
C GLU A 95 1.07 -16.34 -8.19
N SER A 96 1.52 -16.35 -9.45
CA SER A 96 2.80 -15.77 -9.88
C SER A 96 2.76 -14.24 -10.07
N LEU A 97 1.58 -13.63 -9.96
CA LEU A 97 1.37 -12.22 -10.23
C LEU A 97 0.92 -11.46 -8.97
N ILE A 98 1.23 -10.18 -8.95
CA ILE A 98 0.69 -9.20 -8.01
C ILE A 98 0.26 -7.95 -8.79
N SER A 99 -0.82 -7.29 -8.35
CA SER A 99 -1.29 -6.04 -8.95
C SER A 99 -1.46 -4.94 -7.91
N CYS A 100 -1.61 -3.70 -8.39
CA CYS A 100 -2.00 -2.57 -7.54
C CYS A 100 -3.30 -2.87 -6.80
N GLY A 101 -4.27 -3.55 -7.41
CA GLY A 101 -5.54 -3.90 -6.77
C GLY A 101 -5.54 -5.20 -5.94
N SER A 102 -4.45 -5.97 -5.86
CA SER A 102 -4.44 -7.28 -5.17
C SER A 102 -3.41 -7.37 -4.02
N TRP A 103 -2.61 -6.36 -3.81
CA TRP A 103 -1.48 -6.44 -2.89
C TRP A 103 -1.89 -6.54 -1.41
N VAL A 104 -3.02 -5.95 -1.03
CA VAL A 104 -3.53 -6.06 0.35
C VAL A 104 -3.96 -7.49 0.66
N THR A 105 -4.66 -8.16 -0.27
CA THR A 105 -4.97 -9.58 -0.16
C THR A 105 -3.70 -10.40 0.04
N LYS A 106 -2.67 -10.17 -0.79
CA LYS A 106 -1.39 -10.85 -0.68
C LYS A 106 -0.68 -10.55 0.64
N ALA A 107 -0.78 -9.31 1.14
CA ALA A 107 -0.22 -8.92 2.44
C ALA A 107 -0.88 -9.71 3.59
N ILE A 108 -2.20 -9.79 3.63
CA ILE A 108 -2.94 -10.53 4.68
C ILE A 108 -2.59 -12.02 4.64
N GLN A 109 -2.41 -12.60 3.45
CA GLN A 109 -2.07 -14.02 3.27
C GLN A 109 -0.63 -14.35 3.68
N SER A 110 0.32 -13.44 3.43
CA SER A 110 1.75 -13.74 3.53
C SER A 110 2.46 -13.10 4.72
N LEU A 111 1.82 -12.17 5.46
CA LEU A 111 2.44 -11.44 6.55
C LEU A 111 1.76 -11.77 7.89
N PRO A 112 2.28 -12.69 8.69
CA PRO A 112 1.66 -13.09 9.96
C PRO A 112 1.65 -11.97 11.01
N LEU A 113 2.54 -10.97 10.87
CA LEU A 113 2.61 -9.81 11.74
C LEU A 113 1.58 -8.71 11.39
N LEU A 114 0.93 -8.78 10.23
CA LEU A 114 -0.19 -7.89 9.87
C LEU A 114 -1.44 -8.33 10.64
N ARG A 115 -1.78 -7.58 11.68
CA ARG A 115 -2.89 -7.89 12.58
C ARG A 115 -4.22 -7.33 12.12
N LYS A 116 -4.20 -6.15 11.51
CA LYS A 116 -5.41 -5.43 11.08
C LYS A 116 -5.13 -4.61 9.84
N VAL A 117 -6.12 -4.51 8.98
CA VAL A 117 -6.18 -3.57 7.86
C VAL A 117 -7.34 -2.61 8.10
N ILE A 118 -7.11 -1.33 7.97
CA ILE A 118 -8.11 -0.28 8.07
C ILE A 118 -8.12 0.46 6.74
N LEU A 119 -9.21 0.32 6.01
CA LEU A 119 -9.44 1.01 4.74
C LEU A 119 -10.20 2.30 5.01
N VAL A 120 -9.74 3.42 4.49
CA VAL A 120 -10.33 4.74 4.71
C VAL A 120 -10.52 5.44 3.36
N GLY A 121 -11.76 5.81 3.04
CA GLY A 121 -12.09 6.49 1.79
C GLY A 121 -12.53 5.57 0.66
N THR A 122 -12.57 4.27 0.90
CA THR A 122 -13.00 3.28 -0.10
C THR A 122 -14.43 3.56 -0.59
N ALA A 123 -14.65 3.46 -1.90
CA ALA A 123 -15.97 3.56 -2.49
C ALA A 123 -16.90 2.47 -1.95
N ASP A 124 -18.14 2.83 -1.65
CA ASP A 124 -19.10 1.93 -0.99
C ASP A 124 -19.37 0.67 -1.84
N GLU A 125 -19.44 0.82 -3.17
CA GLU A 125 -19.65 -0.28 -4.11
C GLU A 125 -18.50 -1.26 -4.21
N LEU A 126 -17.27 -0.83 -3.83
CA LEU A 126 -16.07 -1.68 -3.88
C LEU A 126 -15.90 -2.55 -2.62
N VAL A 127 -16.62 -2.27 -1.54
CA VAL A 127 -16.55 -3.06 -0.29
C VAL A 127 -16.87 -4.55 -0.54
N LYS A 128 -17.68 -4.86 -1.54
CA LYS A 128 -18.01 -6.24 -1.94
C LYS A 128 -16.80 -7.04 -2.46
N GLU A 129 -15.75 -6.37 -2.93
CA GLU A 129 -14.51 -7.01 -3.40
C GLU A 129 -13.70 -7.64 -2.26
N ILE A 130 -13.96 -7.23 -1.01
CA ILE A 130 -13.28 -7.79 0.16
C ILE A 130 -13.69 -9.24 0.34
N PRO A 131 -12.76 -10.20 0.18
CA PRO A 131 -13.07 -11.61 0.33
C PRO A 131 -13.69 -11.89 1.72
N PRO A 132 -14.81 -12.64 1.80
CA PRO A 132 -15.54 -12.86 3.05
C PRO A 132 -14.67 -13.38 4.20
N PHE A 133 -13.68 -14.23 3.89
CA PHE A 133 -12.80 -14.84 4.90
C PHE A 133 -11.75 -13.87 5.48
N PHE A 134 -11.61 -12.65 4.94
CA PHE A 134 -10.74 -11.61 5.51
C PHE A 134 -11.50 -10.52 6.28
N ARG A 135 -12.83 -10.54 6.28
CA ARG A 135 -13.65 -9.47 6.90
C ARG A 135 -13.35 -9.24 8.38
N ASN A 136 -12.95 -10.28 9.11
CA ASN A 136 -12.56 -10.15 10.52
C ASN A 136 -11.25 -9.36 10.71
N LYS A 137 -10.37 -9.36 9.71
CA LYS A 137 -9.11 -8.62 9.72
C LYS A 137 -9.22 -7.20 9.15
N VAL A 138 -10.37 -6.86 8.53
CA VAL A 138 -10.54 -5.59 7.83
C VAL A 138 -11.60 -4.74 8.52
N THR A 139 -11.33 -3.45 8.66
CA THR A 139 -12.32 -2.43 9.04
C THR A 139 -12.38 -1.42 7.91
N VAL A 140 -13.58 -1.06 7.47
CA VAL A 140 -13.77 -0.12 6.37
C VAL A 140 -14.49 1.13 6.87
N PHE A 141 -13.89 2.28 6.58
CA PHE A 141 -14.53 3.59 6.64
C PHE A 141 -14.70 4.06 5.20
N THR A 142 -15.86 3.77 4.61
CA THR A 142 -16.16 4.13 3.22
C THR A 142 -16.13 5.65 3.04
N GLN A 143 -16.02 6.10 1.79
CA GLN A 143 -15.98 7.52 1.49
C GLN A 143 -17.19 8.27 2.05
N GLU A 144 -18.39 7.70 1.89
CA GLU A 144 -19.61 8.29 2.42
C GLU A 144 -19.60 8.34 3.96
N ARG A 145 -19.24 7.22 4.60
CA ARG A 145 -19.13 7.14 6.06
C ARG A 145 -18.08 8.10 6.60
N ALA A 146 -16.91 8.19 5.96
CA ALA A 146 -15.82 9.07 6.38
C ALA A 146 -16.22 10.55 6.35
N ARG A 147 -16.96 10.97 5.30
CA ARG A 147 -17.47 12.35 5.18
C ARG A 147 -18.48 12.71 6.27
N ARG A 148 -19.29 11.75 6.73
CA ARG A 148 -20.38 11.97 7.71
C ARG A 148 -19.95 11.76 9.15
N LEU A 149 -18.77 11.21 9.41
CA LEU A 149 -18.35 10.82 10.75
C LEU A 149 -17.54 11.94 11.43
N PRO A 150 -18.14 12.74 12.35
CA PRO A 150 -17.43 13.85 13.00
C PRO A 150 -16.18 13.39 13.79
N TRP A 151 -16.20 12.14 14.24
CA TRP A 151 -15.15 11.52 15.06
C TRP A 151 -14.32 10.50 14.28
N LEU A 152 -14.17 10.67 12.97
CA LEU A 152 -13.44 9.72 12.10
C LEU A 152 -12.06 9.38 12.65
N LYS A 153 -11.28 10.38 13.04
CA LYS A 153 -9.94 10.19 13.61
C LYS A 153 -9.99 9.29 14.85
N HIS A 154 -10.93 9.54 15.76
CA HIS A 154 -11.10 8.72 16.95
C HIS A 154 -11.51 7.28 16.61
N SER A 155 -12.44 7.11 15.68
CA SER A 155 -12.90 5.79 15.24
C SER A 155 -11.80 4.97 14.58
N ILE A 156 -10.96 5.62 13.76
CA ILE A 156 -9.76 4.97 13.18
C ILE A 156 -8.82 4.54 14.32
N SER A 157 -8.48 5.45 15.23
CA SER A 157 -7.57 5.16 16.34
C SER A 157 -8.09 4.02 17.22
N ALA A 158 -9.38 4.00 17.54
CA ALA A 158 -10.01 2.93 18.31
C ALA A 158 -10.02 1.55 17.61
N SER A 159 -9.86 1.55 16.28
CA SER A 159 -9.80 0.33 15.46
C SER A 159 -8.40 -0.25 15.33
N ILE A 160 -7.37 0.40 15.87
CA ILE A 160 -5.96 -0.01 15.77
C ILE A 160 -5.59 -0.88 16.97
N PRO A 161 -5.35 -2.20 16.81
CA PRO A 161 -5.03 -3.10 17.92
C PRO A 161 -3.53 -3.21 18.20
N THR A 162 -2.66 -2.50 17.47
CA THR A 162 -1.20 -2.64 17.56
C THR A 162 -0.53 -1.31 17.86
N GLN A 163 0.68 -1.37 18.43
CA GLN A 163 1.48 -0.17 18.68
C GLN A 163 2.13 0.37 17.40
N ALA A 164 2.53 -0.52 16.49
CA ALA A 164 3.09 -0.13 15.21
C ALA A 164 1.99 0.02 14.16
N ILE A 165 2.11 1.08 13.37
CA ILE A 165 1.18 1.42 12.29
C ILE A 165 2.00 1.64 11.02
N TYR A 166 1.52 1.09 9.91
CA TYR A 166 1.98 1.47 8.58
C TYR A 166 0.88 2.24 7.88
N ILE A 167 1.18 3.42 7.39
CA ILE A 167 0.23 4.26 6.65
C ILE A 167 0.58 4.21 5.17
N SER A 168 -0.39 3.86 4.35
CA SER A 168 -0.30 3.94 2.89
C SER A 168 -1.37 4.90 2.37
N ILE A 169 -1.03 5.72 1.39
CA ILE A 169 -1.94 6.72 0.82
C ILE A 169 -1.88 6.59 -0.69
N ASP A 170 -2.99 6.25 -1.31
CA ASP A 170 -3.22 6.41 -2.73
C ASP A 170 -4.14 7.62 -2.97
N LYS A 171 -3.86 8.41 -4.00
CA LYS A 171 -4.55 9.68 -4.26
C LYS A 171 -5.37 9.66 -5.55
N ASP A 172 -5.44 8.54 -6.24
CA ASP A 172 -6.27 8.37 -7.42
C ASP A 172 -7.72 8.06 -7.09
#